data_ee9c0f82c27e10c9e5c7e8063c698c37
#
_entry.id   ee9c0f82c27e10c9e5c7e8063c698c37
#
_cell.length_a   1.000
_cell.length_b   1.000
_cell.length_c   1.000
_cell.angle_alpha   90.00
_cell.angle_beta   90.00
_cell.angle_gamma   90.00
#
_symmetry.space_group_name_H-M   'P 1'
#
loop_
_entity.id
_entity.type
_entity.pdbx_description
1 polymer ?
#
loop_
_entity_poly.entity_id
_entity_poly.type
_entity_poly.pdbx_seq_one_letter_code
_entity_poly.pdbx_strand_id
1 'polypeptide(L)'
;MSTIAPAHIQQLGLVSLAQIRQLLSSQITAETHWIKDLSDQEFAQEFHRITHAKRFMQRWEADPQFREQVINNPKQAVARYHLDVDPEEIKPLWKPQLLEQLQAAGQLPLLVERCRDFAQASDEGNNSHLITGSHNRHYTAWRSRQINRLSSQVPQWLSEAIGHFPVSFELSQGCSVGCWFCSVSAPTLEDIFFYTPENAQLWRNVLELLQEKLGTAAADGFCYWATDPLDNPDYEKFLCDYHEILGVFPQTTTAQPLKNINRTKSLLKLALEKGNRLNRFSILSLKILDKLHEAFTPEELAFVGLVIQNQEAGIEKASAGRMREYNQRQATKKEQVVDESLPGTNACVSGFLLNMVHHSVKLVSPCPASDRFPNGYQVHDQATFTTIDELKTFLDKAIETYMPLSLRSGDRVRFRSDLKYEEFEDGFHVSTRFFTLKFRNDPYLKQLGQLILKGDKTVSQITSLLNICGTSTPTTLKALNLMFAQGILDEQPEE
;
A
#
# COMPACT_ATOMS: atom_id res chain seq x y z
N MET A 1 -9.37 34.31 -17.65
CA MET A 1 -10.34 33.35 -17.03
C MET A 1 -11.22 32.81 -18.15
N SER A 2 -11.04 31.57 -18.53
CA SER A 2 -11.88 30.92 -19.54
C SER A 2 -13.22 30.60 -18.90
N THR A 3 -14.31 31.17 -19.34
CA THR A 3 -15.67 30.85 -18.89
C THR A 3 -16.06 29.49 -19.49
N ILE A 4 -16.22 28.47 -18.64
CA ILE A 4 -16.73 27.14 -19.06
C ILE A 4 -18.15 27.37 -19.64
N ALA A 5 -18.37 26.92 -20.88
CA ALA A 5 -19.68 27.05 -21.51
C ALA A 5 -20.76 26.24 -20.78
N PRO A 6 -22.00 26.73 -20.62
CA PRO A 6 -23.06 26.07 -19.80
C PRO A 6 -23.37 24.63 -20.16
N ALA A 7 -23.18 24.22 -21.42
CA ALA A 7 -23.41 22.82 -21.85
C ALA A 7 -22.37 21.82 -21.31
N HIS A 8 -21.19 22.27 -20.88
CA HIS A 8 -20.14 21.44 -20.31
C HIS A 8 -20.23 21.30 -18.78
N ILE A 9 -21.12 22.05 -18.13
CA ILE A 9 -21.26 22.03 -16.66
C ILE A 9 -21.91 20.72 -16.15
N GLN A 10 -22.71 20.03 -16.97
CA GLN A 10 -23.42 18.81 -16.56
C GLN A 10 -22.51 17.58 -16.50
N GLN A 11 -21.40 17.56 -17.24
CA GLN A 11 -20.44 16.47 -17.24
C GLN A 11 -19.03 17.03 -17.08
N LEU A 12 -18.36 16.64 -15.99
CA LEU A 12 -16.97 16.98 -15.69
C LEU A 12 -16.12 15.72 -15.74
N GLY A 13 -15.25 15.64 -16.75
CA GLY A 13 -14.43 14.45 -16.95
C GLY A 13 -15.26 13.21 -17.33
N LEU A 14 -15.11 12.11 -16.56
CA LEU A 14 -15.71 10.81 -16.87
C LEU A 14 -17.14 10.64 -16.36
N VAL A 15 -17.58 11.41 -15.37
CA VAL A 15 -18.89 11.31 -14.72
C VAL A 15 -19.54 12.67 -14.57
N SER A 16 -20.83 12.68 -14.20
CA SER A 16 -21.57 13.93 -14.02
C SER A 16 -21.08 14.72 -12.79
N LEU A 17 -21.28 16.03 -12.80
CA LEU A 17 -21.01 16.92 -11.68
C LEU A 17 -21.70 16.46 -10.39
N ALA A 18 -22.96 16.01 -10.50
CA ALA A 18 -23.71 15.49 -9.36
C ALA A 18 -23.06 14.23 -8.76
N GLN A 19 -22.54 13.33 -9.59
CA GLN A 19 -21.80 12.14 -9.11
C GLN A 19 -20.49 12.51 -8.42
N ILE A 20 -19.73 13.48 -8.96
CA ILE A 20 -18.51 13.99 -8.31
C ILE A 20 -18.83 14.56 -6.93
N ARG A 21 -19.87 15.40 -6.84
CA ARG A 21 -20.33 15.94 -5.56
C ARG A 21 -20.73 14.84 -4.58
N GLN A 22 -21.46 13.85 -5.04
CA GLN A 22 -21.89 12.72 -4.21
C GLN A 22 -20.66 11.94 -3.68
N LEU A 23 -19.70 11.63 -4.55
CA LEU A 23 -18.46 10.93 -4.18
C LEU A 23 -17.66 11.68 -3.11
N LEU A 24 -17.56 12.99 -3.24
CA LEU A 24 -16.85 13.84 -2.28
C LEU A 24 -17.66 14.09 -1.01
N SER A 25 -19.00 14.19 -1.13
CA SER A 25 -19.91 14.48 -0.01
C SER A 25 -20.09 13.33 0.97
N SER A 26 -19.86 12.09 0.57
CA SER A 26 -19.97 10.91 1.46
C SER A 26 -18.92 10.89 2.57
N GLN A 27 -17.91 11.78 2.51
CA GLN A 27 -16.78 11.88 3.44
C GLN A 27 -16.62 13.31 4.01
N ILE A 28 -17.71 14.10 4.01
CA ILE A 28 -17.61 15.49 4.48
C ILE A 28 -17.28 15.52 5.98
N THR A 29 -16.05 15.90 6.25
CA THR A 29 -15.63 16.47 7.54
C THR A 29 -16.03 17.95 7.62
N ALA A 30 -15.88 18.59 8.77
CA ALA A 30 -16.13 20.02 8.91
C ALA A 30 -15.34 20.89 7.89
N GLU A 31 -14.22 20.37 7.39
CA GLU A 31 -13.28 21.06 6.48
C GLU A 31 -13.73 21.06 5.02
N THR A 32 -14.55 20.08 4.58
CA THR A 32 -15.02 19.96 3.19
C THR A 32 -16.43 20.52 2.94
N HIS A 33 -16.97 21.32 3.87
CA HIS A 33 -18.31 21.93 3.75
C HIS A 33 -18.50 22.76 2.47
N TRP A 34 -17.45 23.41 1.96
CA TRP A 34 -17.48 24.21 0.75
C TRP A 34 -18.05 23.48 -0.48
N ILE A 35 -17.91 22.15 -0.55
CA ILE A 35 -18.43 21.34 -1.67
C ILE A 35 -19.97 21.45 -1.77
N LYS A 36 -20.66 21.61 -0.62
CA LYS A 36 -22.12 21.74 -0.56
C LYS A 36 -22.60 23.18 -0.78
N ASP A 37 -21.78 24.15 -0.40
CA ASP A 37 -22.18 25.56 -0.36
C ASP A 37 -22.09 26.25 -1.72
N LEU A 38 -21.29 25.69 -2.66
CA LEU A 38 -21.12 26.26 -4.00
C LEU A 38 -22.29 25.89 -4.92
N SER A 39 -22.70 26.82 -5.77
CA SER A 39 -23.55 26.53 -6.93
C SER A 39 -22.85 25.55 -7.89
N ASP A 40 -23.58 24.94 -8.81
CA ASP A 40 -23.00 24.00 -9.79
C ASP A 40 -21.94 24.66 -10.68
N GLN A 41 -22.14 25.93 -11.03
CA GLN A 41 -21.17 26.66 -11.84
C GLN A 41 -19.89 26.99 -11.03
N GLU A 42 -20.01 27.44 -9.80
CA GLU A 42 -18.87 27.72 -8.92
C GLU A 42 -18.09 26.43 -8.62
N PHE A 43 -18.79 25.34 -8.33
CA PHE A 43 -18.15 24.06 -8.09
C PHE A 43 -17.39 23.56 -9.34
N ALA A 44 -17.99 23.66 -10.54
CA ALA A 44 -17.33 23.26 -11.77
C ALA A 44 -16.04 24.06 -12.02
N GLN A 45 -16.07 25.38 -11.78
CA GLN A 45 -14.90 26.23 -11.90
C GLN A 45 -13.81 25.86 -10.89
N GLU A 46 -14.18 25.60 -9.65
CA GLU A 46 -13.25 25.25 -8.61
C GLU A 46 -12.65 23.86 -8.82
N PHE A 47 -13.47 22.90 -9.24
CA PHE A 47 -13.00 21.56 -9.60
C PHE A 47 -11.99 21.60 -10.75
N HIS A 48 -12.24 22.41 -11.77
CA HIS A 48 -11.31 22.67 -12.86
C HIS A 48 -9.96 23.20 -12.33
N ARG A 49 -9.98 24.22 -11.46
CA ARG A 49 -8.75 24.78 -10.86
C ARG A 49 -7.98 23.76 -10.04
N ILE A 50 -8.67 22.95 -9.21
CA ILE A 50 -8.09 21.87 -8.39
C ILE A 50 -7.41 20.83 -9.29
N THR A 51 -8.09 20.39 -10.35
CA THR A 51 -7.54 19.37 -11.26
C THR A 51 -6.34 19.85 -12.06
N HIS A 52 -6.32 21.13 -12.46
CA HIS A 52 -5.15 21.75 -13.07
C HIS A 52 -3.99 21.93 -12.09
N ALA A 53 -4.25 22.30 -10.84
CA ALA A 53 -3.23 22.34 -9.80
C ALA A 53 -2.65 20.95 -9.53
N LYS A 54 -3.50 19.91 -9.47
CA LYS A 54 -3.06 18.52 -9.37
C LYS A 54 -2.16 18.11 -10.54
N ARG A 55 -2.55 18.42 -11.78
CA ARG A 55 -1.74 18.14 -12.98
C ARG A 55 -0.40 18.87 -12.95
N PHE A 56 -0.37 20.10 -12.44
CA PHE A 56 0.88 20.83 -12.21
C PHE A 56 1.79 20.06 -11.25
N MET A 57 1.26 19.59 -10.10
CA MET A 57 2.03 18.85 -9.12
C MET A 57 2.52 17.51 -9.65
N GLN A 58 1.70 16.78 -10.40
CA GLN A 58 2.10 15.54 -11.08
C GLN A 58 3.31 15.74 -11.99
N ARG A 59 3.33 16.84 -12.77
CA ARG A 59 4.49 17.17 -13.61
C ARG A 59 5.67 17.66 -12.78
N TRP A 60 5.44 18.46 -11.76
CA TRP A 60 6.48 18.92 -10.84
C TRP A 60 7.24 17.75 -10.22
N GLU A 61 6.55 16.72 -9.82
CA GLU A 61 7.16 15.52 -9.21
C GLU A 61 7.95 14.69 -10.24
N ALA A 62 7.46 14.57 -11.45
CA ALA A 62 8.02 13.70 -12.47
C ALA A 62 9.15 14.34 -13.29
N ASP A 63 9.12 15.67 -13.52
CA ASP A 63 9.92 16.36 -14.55
C ASP A 63 10.85 17.43 -13.96
N PRO A 64 12.16 17.13 -13.80
CA PRO A 64 13.14 18.11 -13.31
C PRO A 64 13.26 19.37 -14.19
N GLN A 65 13.09 19.24 -15.51
CA GLN A 65 13.16 20.40 -16.40
C GLN A 65 11.96 21.32 -16.21
N PHE A 66 10.78 20.76 -15.97
CA PHE A 66 9.62 21.54 -15.61
C PHE A 66 9.84 22.29 -14.29
N ARG A 67 10.42 21.63 -13.26
CA ARG A 67 10.79 22.29 -12.00
C ARG A 67 11.69 23.49 -12.24
N GLU A 68 12.72 23.34 -13.04
CA GLU A 68 13.64 24.42 -13.38
C GLU A 68 12.92 25.57 -14.11
N GLN A 69 12.06 25.25 -15.09
CA GLN A 69 11.28 26.27 -15.82
C GLN A 69 10.32 27.02 -14.89
N VAL A 70 9.64 26.34 -13.98
CA VAL A 70 8.75 26.96 -12.98
C VAL A 70 9.52 27.87 -12.04
N ILE A 71 10.72 27.48 -11.59
CA ILE A 71 11.56 28.35 -10.73
C ILE A 71 11.98 29.61 -11.45
N ASN A 72 12.38 29.52 -12.73
CA ASN A 72 12.90 30.62 -13.51
C ASN A 72 11.79 31.52 -14.09
N ASN A 73 10.71 30.93 -14.62
CA ASN A 73 9.60 31.67 -15.24
C ASN A 73 8.28 30.88 -15.10
N PRO A 74 7.62 30.97 -13.94
CA PRO A 74 6.44 30.13 -13.64
C PRO A 74 5.29 30.34 -14.63
N LYS A 75 5.03 31.56 -15.06
CA LYS A 75 3.93 31.86 -16.02
C LYS A 75 4.17 31.26 -17.40
N GLN A 76 5.41 31.27 -17.87
CA GLN A 76 5.76 30.66 -19.14
C GLN A 76 5.70 29.12 -19.05
N ALA A 77 6.11 28.54 -17.91
CA ALA A 77 6.04 27.12 -17.69
C ALA A 77 4.59 26.61 -17.75
N VAL A 78 3.66 27.21 -17.01
CA VAL A 78 2.24 26.78 -17.03
C VAL A 78 1.60 26.96 -18.43
N ALA A 79 1.92 28.02 -19.13
CA ALA A 79 1.41 28.27 -20.51
C ALA A 79 1.90 27.20 -21.48
N ARG A 80 3.19 26.79 -21.39
CA ARG A 80 3.80 25.77 -22.25
C ARG A 80 3.12 24.40 -22.11
N TYR A 81 2.68 24.05 -20.90
CA TYR A 81 2.05 22.76 -20.60
C TYR A 81 0.52 22.84 -20.53
N HIS A 82 -0.07 23.94 -21.02
CA HIS A 82 -1.52 24.16 -21.08
C HIS A 82 -2.22 23.99 -19.72
N LEU A 83 -1.56 24.46 -18.64
CA LEU A 83 -2.09 24.42 -17.29
C LEU A 83 -2.85 25.72 -16.98
N ASP A 84 -4.15 25.63 -16.73
CA ASP A 84 -5.00 26.77 -16.36
C ASP A 84 -4.99 26.98 -14.85
N VAL A 85 -3.85 27.39 -14.31
CA VAL A 85 -3.62 27.63 -12.89
C VAL A 85 -2.64 28.81 -12.71
N ASP A 86 -2.87 29.64 -11.70
CA ASP A 86 -1.89 30.67 -11.31
C ASP A 86 -0.78 30.01 -10.46
N PRO A 87 0.46 29.93 -10.99
CA PRO A 87 1.56 29.29 -10.28
C PRO A 87 1.93 30.01 -8.97
N GLU A 88 1.69 31.32 -8.84
CA GLU A 88 1.95 32.05 -7.60
C GLU A 88 0.93 31.70 -6.52
N GLU A 89 -0.35 31.50 -6.88
CA GLU A 89 -1.38 31.08 -5.93
C GLU A 89 -1.12 29.68 -5.37
N ILE A 90 -0.67 28.73 -6.21
CA ILE A 90 -0.38 27.34 -5.79
C ILE A 90 1.07 27.14 -5.30
N LYS A 91 1.86 28.19 -5.21
CA LYS A 91 3.27 28.14 -4.78
C LYS A 91 3.50 27.36 -3.47
N PRO A 92 2.64 27.43 -2.45
CA PRO A 92 2.79 26.63 -1.25
C PRO A 92 2.79 25.12 -1.49
N LEU A 93 2.10 24.59 -2.55
CA LEU A 93 2.05 23.16 -2.84
C LEU A 93 3.43 22.58 -3.22
N TRP A 94 4.30 23.39 -3.83
CA TRP A 94 5.65 22.95 -4.26
C TRP A 94 6.80 23.64 -3.50
N LYS A 95 6.47 24.42 -2.44
CA LYS A 95 7.44 25.01 -1.48
C LYS A 95 7.03 24.67 -0.04
N PRO A 96 7.47 23.53 0.51
CA PRO A 96 7.03 23.04 1.82
C PRO A 96 7.19 24.06 2.96
N GLN A 97 8.32 24.77 3.00
CA GLN A 97 8.56 25.78 4.04
C GLN A 97 7.57 26.95 3.98
N LEU A 98 7.15 27.35 2.77
CA LEU A 98 6.13 28.38 2.59
C LEU A 98 4.76 27.85 3.01
N LEU A 99 4.46 26.60 2.71
CA LEU A 99 3.22 25.93 3.15
C LEU A 99 3.11 25.94 4.67
N GLU A 100 4.15 25.52 5.38
CA GLU A 100 4.20 25.49 6.85
C GLU A 100 4.02 26.90 7.46
N GLN A 101 4.72 27.90 6.91
CA GLN A 101 4.62 29.30 7.37
C GLN A 101 3.21 29.88 7.19
N LEU A 102 2.60 29.70 6.01
CA LEU A 102 1.26 30.21 5.72
C LEU A 102 0.19 29.45 6.52
N GLN A 103 0.36 28.16 6.71
CA GLN A 103 -0.54 27.34 7.53
C GLN A 103 -0.51 27.78 9.00
N ALA A 104 0.68 28.00 9.56
CA ALA A 104 0.84 28.49 10.94
C ALA A 104 0.25 29.90 11.13
N ALA A 105 0.26 30.72 10.07
CA ALA A 105 -0.31 32.07 10.09
C ALA A 105 -1.82 32.11 9.77
N GLY A 106 -2.46 30.98 9.40
CA GLY A 106 -3.85 30.96 8.94
C GLY A 106 -4.08 31.76 7.65
N GLN A 107 -3.08 31.79 6.76
CA GLN A 107 -3.05 32.61 5.52
C GLN A 107 -2.87 31.78 4.25
N LEU A 108 -3.28 30.51 4.28
CA LEU A 108 -3.20 29.68 3.06
C LEU A 108 -4.10 30.26 1.95
N PRO A 109 -3.65 30.27 0.69
CA PRO A 109 -4.53 30.56 -0.44
C PRO A 109 -5.67 29.54 -0.49
N LEU A 110 -6.89 30.03 -0.79
CA LEU A 110 -8.10 29.21 -0.80
C LEU A 110 -8.00 28.01 -1.73
N LEU A 111 -7.38 28.15 -2.91
CA LEU A 111 -7.16 27.02 -3.83
C LEU A 111 -6.25 25.95 -3.21
N VAL A 112 -5.22 26.35 -2.44
CA VAL A 112 -4.32 25.41 -1.76
C VAL A 112 -5.08 24.61 -0.69
N GLU A 113 -5.94 25.27 0.11
CA GLU A 113 -6.80 24.58 1.09
C GLU A 113 -7.71 23.57 0.38
N ARG A 114 -8.41 23.99 -0.68
CA ARG A 114 -9.31 23.11 -1.44
C ARG A 114 -8.60 21.95 -2.13
N CYS A 115 -7.36 22.14 -2.62
CA CYS A 115 -6.54 21.05 -3.15
C CYS A 115 -6.22 20.01 -2.08
N ARG A 116 -5.92 20.44 -0.85
CA ARG A 116 -5.66 19.54 0.28
C ARG A 116 -6.91 18.79 0.69
N ASP A 117 -8.04 19.49 0.84
CA ASP A 117 -9.34 18.90 1.16
C ASP A 117 -9.75 17.86 0.11
N PHE A 118 -9.55 18.17 -1.18
CA PHE A 118 -9.83 17.25 -2.27
C PHE A 118 -8.92 16.01 -2.21
N ALA A 119 -7.63 16.18 -1.95
CA ALA A 119 -6.68 15.07 -1.81
C ALA A 119 -7.09 14.18 -0.63
N GLN A 120 -7.39 14.76 0.54
CA GLN A 120 -7.85 14.04 1.70
C GLN A 120 -9.16 13.28 1.43
N ALA A 121 -10.17 13.93 0.85
CA ALA A 121 -11.44 13.29 0.51
C ALA A 121 -11.30 12.16 -0.54
N SER A 122 -10.26 12.21 -1.38
CA SER A 122 -9.93 11.15 -2.34
C SER A 122 -9.22 9.96 -1.67
N ASP A 123 -8.33 10.22 -0.70
CA ASP A 123 -7.53 9.20 -0.02
C ASP A 123 -8.28 8.51 1.13
N GLU A 124 -9.05 9.24 1.93
CA GLU A 124 -9.79 8.68 3.07
C GLU A 124 -10.80 7.61 2.67
N GLY A 125 -11.34 7.71 1.45
CA GLY A 125 -12.22 6.68 0.93
C GLY A 125 -11.58 5.31 0.75
N ASN A 126 -10.26 5.24 0.66
CA ASN A 126 -9.51 3.99 0.54
C ASN A 126 -8.94 3.50 1.87
N ASN A 127 -8.70 4.38 2.82
CA ASN A 127 -8.05 4.02 4.09
C ASN A 127 -9.04 3.71 5.23
N SER A 128 -10.31 4.14 5.12
CA SER A 128 -11.32 3.94 6.17
C SER A 128 -11.68 2.47 6.39
N HIS A 129 -11.51 1.61 5.37
CA HIS A 129 -11.79 0.18 5.47
C HIS A 129 -10.62 -0.60 6.09
N LEU A 130 -9.39 -0.12 5.97
CA LEU A 130 -8.17 -0.77 6.47
C LEU A 130 -8.12 -0.90 8.00
N ILE A 131 -8.95 -0.17 8.74
CA ILE A 131 -8.85 -0.06 10.21
C ILE A 131 -9.99 -0.79 10.92
N THR A 132 -11.14 -0.99 10.29
CA THR A 132 -12.34 -1.45 10.99
C THR A 132 -12.73 -2.86 10.60
N GLY A 133 -12.19 -3.83 11.34
CA GLY A 133 -13.10 -4.92 11.63
C GLY A 133 -13.01 -6.17 10.81
N SER A 134 -11.83 -6.78 10.71
CA SER A 134 -11.88 -8.24 10.58
C SER A 134 -12.56 -8.80 11.83
N HIS A 135 -13.66 -9.54 11.65
CA HIS A 135 -14.27 -10.30 12.74
C HIS A 135 -13.35 -11.45 13.21
N ASN A 136 -12.31 -11.76 12.40
CA ASN A 136 -11.32 -12.78 12.74
C ASN A 136 -10.22 -12.19 13.65
N ARG A 137 -10.36 -12.40 14.95
CA ARG A 137 -9.40 -11.93 15.97
C ARG A 137 -7.97 -12.46 15.73
N HIS A 138 -7.83 -13.66 15.22
CA HIS A 138 -6.54 -14.29 14.93
C HIS A 138 -5.82 -13.53 13.82
N TYR A 139 -6.51 -13.29 12.72
CA TYR A 139 -5.97 -12.49 11.62
C TYR A 139 -5.62 -11.06 12.06
N THR A 140 -6.49 -10.39 12.80
CA THR A 140 -6.25 -9.02 13.28
C THR A 140 -5.00 -8.94 14.16
N ALA A 141 -4.84 -9.85 15.10
CA ALA A 141 -3.67 -9.89 15.98
C ALA A 141 -2.37 -10.18 15.20
N TRP A 142 -2.42 -11.14 14.27
CA TRP A 142 -1.30 -11.48 13.43
C TRP A 142 -0.89 -10.30 12.51
N ARG A 143 -1.85 -9.67 11.84
CA ARG A 143 -1.60 -8.50 10.98
C ARG A 143 -0.94 -7.37 11.78
N SER A 144 -1.42 -7.08 12.98
CA SER A 144 -0.81 -6.07 13.85
C SER A 144 0.64 -6.42 14.22
N ARG A 145 0.95 -7.71 14.48
CA ARG A 145 2.34 -8.16 14.69
C ARG A 145 3.22 -7.94 13.46
N GLN A 146 2.70 -8.24 12.25
CA GLN A 146 3.46 -8.03 11.02
C GLN A 146 3.71 -6.55 10.74
N ILE A 147 2.76 -5.67 11.05
CA ILE A 147 2.93 -4.21 11.01
C ILE A 147 4.03 -3.77 11.99
N ASN A 148 3.95 -4.18 13.26
CA ASN A 148 4.95 -3.86 14.28
C ASN A 148 6.35 -4.40 13.91
N ARG A 149 6.42 -5.62 13.37
CA ARG A 149 7.64 -6.22 12.86
C ARG A 149 8.27 -5.35 11.77
N LEU A 150 7.51 -5.02 10.73
CA LEU A 150 8.02 -4.21 9.61
C LEU A 150 8.43 -2.81 10.08
N SER A 151 7.65 -2.16 10.95
CA SER A 151 7.95 -0.84 11.50
C SER A 151 9.29 -0.78 12.23
N SER A 152 9.74 -1.91 12.78
CA SER A 152 11.05 -2.02 13.40
C SER A 152 12.20 -2.27 12.40
N GLN A 153 11.91 -2.59 11.15
CA GLN A 153 12.88 -3.04 10.14
C GLN A 153 13.12 -2.01 9.02
N VAL A 154 12.24 -1.03 8.88
CA VAL A 154 12.30 -0.02 7.82
C VAL A 154 12.11 1.39 8.38
N PRO A 155 12.49 2.47 7.65
CA PRO A 155 12.19 3.83 8.05
C PRO A 155 10.69 4.05 8.26
N GLN A 156 10.32 4.94 9.18
CA GLN A 156 8.92 5.22 9.53
C GLN A 156 8.07 5.58 8.32
N TRP A 157 8.55 6.48 7.45
CA TRP A 157 7.82 6.89 6.24
C TRP A 157 7.49 5.70 5.31
N LEU A 158 8.36 4.69 5.23
CA LEU A 158 8.12 3.50 4.42
C LEU A 158 7.12 2.56 5.11
N SER A 159 7.25 2.36 6.43
CA SER A 159 6.30 1.57 7.21
C SER A 159 4.88 2.10 7.08
N GLU A 160 4.72 3.42 7.14
CA GLU A 160 3.43 4.10 6.99
C GLU A 160 2.86 4.02 5.57
N ALA A 161 3.72 3.92 4.55
CA ALA A 161 3.31 3.77 3.15
C ALA A 161 2.88 2.34 2.77
N ILE A 162 3.20 1.32 3.58
CA ILE A 162 2.84 -0.07 3.33
C ILE A 162 1.42 -0.35 3.82
N GLY A 163 0.51 -0.69 2.90
CA GLY A 163 -0.92 -0.87 3.20
C GLY A 163 -1.29 -2.11 4.03
N HIS A 164 -0.42 -3.14 4.08
CA HIS A 164 -0.70 -4.41 4.77
C HIS A 164 -2.06 -5.03 4.41
N PHE A 165 -2.34 -5.08 3.10
CA PHE A 165 -3.60 -5.62 2.57
C PHE A 165 -3.80 -7.08 2.96
N PRO A 166 -5.04 -7.50 3.31
CA PRO A 166 -5.34 -8.87 3.75
C PRO A 166 -5.33 -9.88 2.61
N VAL A 167 -5.66 -9.45 1.40
CA VAL A 167 -5.70 -10.31 0.22
C VAL A 167 -5.22 -9.60 -1.01
N SER A 168 -4.59 -10.35 -1.91
CA SER A 168 -4.30 -9.89 -3.25
C SER A 168 -4.40 -11.03 -4.25
N PHE A 169 -4.72 -10.68 -5.49
CA PHE A 169 -4.96 -11.64 -6.55
C PHE A 169 -4.08 -11.38 -7.77
N GLU A 170 -3.61 -12.46 -8.39
CA GLU A 170 -3.04 -12.50 -9.72
C GLU A 170 -4.08 -13.10 -10.67
N LEU A 171 -4.64 -12.26 -11.56
CA LEU A 171 -5.58 -12.68 -12.61
C LEU A 171 -4.87 -12.96 -13.95
N SER A 172 -3.56 -12.87 -13.95
CA SER A 172 -2.67 -13.26 -15.05
C SER A 172 -1.38 -13.81 -14.46
N GLN A 173 -0.78 -14.77 -15.13
CA GLN A 173 0.55 -15.25 -14.80
C GLN A 173 1.59 -14.36 -15.48
N GLY A 174 2.30 -13.57 -14.68
CA GLY A 174 3.32 -12.64 -15.17
C GLY A 174 2.75 -11.29 -15.65
N CYS A 175 3.60 -10.48 -16.26
CA CYS A 175 3.33 -9.09 -16.62
C CYS A 175 3.97 -8.72 -17.95
N SER A 176 3.19 -8.09 -18.86
CA SER A 176 3.70 -7.66 -20.17
C SER A 176 4.56 -6.39 -20.10
N VAL A 177 4.54 -5.64 -18.99
CA VAL A 177 5.29 -4.36 -18.86
C VAL A 177 6.79 -4.56 -18.74
N GLY A 178 7.22 -5.59 -18.01
CA GLY A 178 8.63 -5.97 -17.90
C GLY A 178 9.53 -4.92 -17.22
N CYS A 179 9.05 -4.18 -16.23
CA CYS A 179 9.82 -3.14 -15.53
C CYS A 179 11.16 -3.68 -15.01
N TRP A 180 12.27 -3.00 -15.34
CA TRP A 180 13.62 -3.39 -14.92
C TRP A 180 13.82 -3.30 -13.39
N PHE A 181 13.01 -2.52 -12.70
CA PHE A 181 13.04 -2.31 -11.25
C PHE A 181 11.93 -3.07 -10.50
N CYS A 182 11.27 -4.04 -11.14
CA CYS A 182 10.15 -4.77 -10.52
C CYS A 182 10.57 -5.46 -9.22
N SER A 183 10.06 -4.99 -8.09
CA SER A 183 10.44 -5.48 -6.76
C SER A 183 9.92 -6.90 -6.46
N VAL A 184 8.86 -7.32 -7.14
CA VAL A 184 8.30 -8.68 -7.00
C VAL A 184 8.80 -9.64 -8.10
N SER A 185 9.70 -9.17 -8.99
CA SER A 185 10.29 -9.97 -10.09
C SER A 185 9.26 -10.68 -10.97
N ALA A 186 8.14 -9.99 -11.28
CA ALA A 186 7.09 -10.57 -12.10
C ALA A 186 7.66 -11.17 -13.41
N PRO A 187 7.40 -12.44 -13.75
CA PRO A 187 7.87 -13.03 -15.00
C PRO A 187 7.21 -12.34 -16.20
N THR A 188 7.66 -12.66 -17.40
CA THR A 188 6.94 -12.26 -18.63
C THR A 188 5.54 -12.84 -18.60
N LEU A 189 4.56 -12.12 -19.17
CA LEU A 189 3.19 -12.61 -19.27
C LEU A 189 3.14 -13.96 -20.02
N GLU A 190 2.61 -14.98 -19.38
CA GLU A 190 2.56 -16.35 -19.88
C GLU A 190 1.13 -16.83 -20.08
N ASP A 191 0.22 -16.51 -19.15
CA ASP A 191 -1.16 -17.02 -19.18
C ASP A 191 -2.13 -16.03 -18.51
N ILE A 192 -3.43 -16.20 -18.77
CA ILE A 192 -4.50 -15.31 -18.34
C ILE A 192 -5.65 -16.14 -17.77
N PHE A 193 -6.12 -15.76 -16.60
CA PHE A 193 -7.36 -16.28 -16.03
C PHE A 193 -8.56 -15.60 -16.71
N PHE A 194 -9.08 -16.20 -17.78
CA PHE A 194 -10.21 -15.66 -18.53
C PHE A 194 -11.52 -15.82 -17.75
N TYR A 195 -12.46 -14.90 -17.94
CA TYR A 195 -13.79 -14.94 -17.33
C TYR A 195 -14.73 -15.91 -18.08
N THR A 196 -14.41 -17.23 -18.02
CA THR A 196 -15.32 -18.28 -18.44
C THR A 196 -16.39 -18.53 -17.38
N PRO A 197 -17.52 -19.20 -17.67
CA PRO A 197 -18.51 -19.54 -16.65
C PRO A 197 -17.92 -20.29 -15.44
N GLU A 198 -17.00 -21.23 -15.68
CA GLU A 198 -16.34 -22.04 -14.66
C GLU A 198 -15.42 -21.17 -13.79
N ASN A 199 -14.60 -20.34 -14.42
CA ASN A 199 -13.67 -19.43 -13.74
C ASN A 199 -14.41 -18.33 -12.97
N ALA A 200 -15.50 -17.82 -13.52
CA ALA A 200 -16.37 -16.86 -12.82
C ALA A 200 -16.96 -17.47 -11.55
N GLN A 201 -17.46 -18.71 -11.63
CA GLN A 201 -17.98 -19.40 -10.46
C GLN A 201 -16.89 -19.67 -9.42
N LEU A 202 -15.70 -20.13 -9.85
CA LEU A 202 -14.55 -20.31 -8.95
C LEU A 202 -14.17 -19.00 -8.27
N TRP A 203 -14.07 -17.91 -9.03
CA TRP A 203 -13.77 -16.58 -8.53
C TRP A 203 -14.75 -16.13 -7.44
N ARG A 204 -16.06 -16.24 -7.71
CA ARG A 204 -17.11 -15.89 -6.76
C ARG A 204 -17.01 -16.73 -5.48
N ASN A 205 -16.84 -18.04 -5.60
CA ASN A 205 -16.67 -18.94 -4.46
C ASN A 205 -15.43 -18.59 -3.63
N VAL A 206 -14.31 -18.19 -4.25
CA VAL A 206 -13.10 -17.72 -3.56
C VAL A 206 -13.38 -16.45 -2.76
N LEU A 207 -14.07 -15.47 -3.35
CA LEU A 207 -14.42 -14.22 -2.66
C LEU A 207 -15.36 -14.46 -1.47
N GLU A 208 -16.38 -15.29 -1.64
CA GLU A 208 -17.31 -15.68 -0.56
C GLU A 208 -16.59 -16.39 0.58
N LEU A 209 -15.67 -17.30 0.26
CA LEU A 209 -14.86 -17.99 1.26
C LEU A 209 -13.94 -17.01 2.02
N LEU A 210 -13.30 -16.06 1.33
CA LEU A 210 -12.47 -15.05 1.97
C LEU A 210 -13.30 -14.13 2.87
N GLN A 211 -14.51 -13.78 2.46
CA GLN A 211 -15.46 -13.04 3.30
C GLN A 211 -15.86 -13.84 4.55
N GLU A 212 -16.12 -15.15 4.42
CA GLU A 212 -16.37 -16.05 5.57
C GLU A 212 -15.19 -16.04 6.55
N LYS A 213 -13.94 -16.11 6.05
CA LYS A 213 -12.74 -16.26 6.88
C LYS A 213 -12.24 -14.95 7.48
N LEU A 214 -12.30 -13.85 6.74
CA LEU A 214 -11.71 -12.57 7.12
C LEU A 214 -12.74 -11.48 7.43
N GLY A 215 -14.02 -11.74 7.19
CA GLY A 215 -15.08 -10.76 7.34
C GLY A 215 -14.89 -9.57 6.40
N THR A 216 -15.20 -8.37 6.90
CA THR A 216 -15.07 -7.12 6.11
C THR A 216 -13.65 -6.81 5.65
N ALA A 217 -12.62 -7.37 6.30
CA ALA A 217 -11.23 -7.19 5.88
C ALA A 217 -10.96 -7.77 4.48
N ALA A 218 -11.71 -8.80 4.02
CA ALA A 218 -11.56 -9.34 2.67
C ALA A 218 -11.78 -8.28 1.58
N ALA A 219 -12.55 -7.23 1.87
CA ALA A 219 -12.84 -6.13 0.94
C ALA A 219 -11.65 -5.18 0.72
N ASP A 220 -10.62 -5.21 1.58
CA ASP A 220 -9.41 -4.37 1.46
C ASP A 220 -8.36 -4.97 0.52
N GLY A 221 -8.74 -5.81 -0.43
CA GLY A 221 -7.84 -6.44 -1.37
C GLY A 221 -7.67 -5.70 -2.69
N PHE A 222 -6.79 -6.22 -3.55
CA PHE A 222 -6.59 -5.74 -4.91
C PHE A 222 -6.24 -6.89 -5.88
N CYS A 223 -6.41 -6.67 -7.20
CA CYS A 223 -6.38 -7.73 -8.19
C CYS A 223 -5.27 -7.54 -9.25
N TYR A 224 -4.06 -7.12 -8.82
CA TYR A 224 -2.93 -6.85 -9.74
C TYR A 224 -1.55 -7.18 -9.14
N TRP A 225 -1.44 -8.16 -8.23
CA TRP A 225 -0.13 -8.59 -7.73
C TRP A 225 0.68 -9.23 -8.85
N ALA A 226 1.96 -8.82 -8.96
CA ALA A 226 2.93 -9.32 -9.93
C ALA A 226 2.46 -9.33 -11.41
N THR A 227 1.45 -8.54 -11.75
CA THR A 227 0.91 -8.41 -13.11
C THR A 227 0.50 -6.97 -13.41
N ASP A 228 0.23 -6.64 -14.67
CA ASP A 228 -0.52 -5.44 -15.03
C ASP A 228 -1.98 -5.83 -15.24
N PRO A 229 -2.95 -5.20 -14.55
CA PRO A 229 -4.35 -5.59 -14.61
C PRO A 229 -4.94 -5.51 -16.02
N LEU A 230 -4.47 -4.58 -16.86
CA LEU A 230 -4.97 -4.44 -18.24
C LEU A 230 -4.42 -5.50 -19.21
N ASP A 231 -3.54 -6.40 -18.74
CA ASP A 231 -3.17 -7.60 -19.47
C ASP A 231 -4.32 -8.60 -19.55
N ASN A 232 -5.18 -8.66 -18.52
CA ASN A 232 -6.37 -9.49 -18.54
C ASN A 232 -7.51 -8.75 -19.27
N PRO A 233 -8.05 -9.29 -20.39
CA PRO A 233 -9.10 -8.65 -21.15
C PRO A 233 -10.47 -8.60 -20.44
N ASP A 234 -10.66 -9.45 -19.42
CA ASP A 234 -11.89 -9.58 -18.65
C ASP A 234 -11.80 -8.93 -17.25
N TYR A 235 -10.75 -8.18 -16.98
CA TYR A 235 -10.43 -7.64 -15.64
C TYR A 235 -11.63 -6.97 -14.98
N GLU A 236 -12.37 -6.14 -15.70
CA GLU A 236 -13.50 -5.38 -15.19
C GLU A 236 -14.65 -6.28 -14.70
N LYS A 237 -14.84 -7.46 -15.30
CA LYS A 237 -15.85 -8.43 -14.89
C LYS A 237 -15.52 -9.00 -13.50
N PHE A 238 -14.26 -9.34 -13.26
CA PHE A 238 -13.80 -9.81 -11.95
C PHE A 238 -13.97 -8.74 -10.87
N LEU A 239 -13.71 -7.45 -11.19
CA LEU A 239 -13.95 -6.36 -10.26
C LEU A 239 -15.42 -6.13 -9.96
N CYS A 240 -16.33 -6.36 -10.92
CA CYS A 240 -17.77 -6.28 -10.70
C CYS A 240 -18.24 -7.35 -9.70
N ASP A 241 -17.79 -8.60 -9.84
CA ASP A 241 -18.08 -9.66 -8.87
C ASP A 241 -17.49 -9.35 -7.50
N TYR A 242 -16.24 -8.83 -7.47
CA TYR A 242 -15.62 -8.41 -6.22
C TYR A 242 -16.49 -7.38 -5.49
N HIS A 243 -16.96 -6.36 -6.20
CA HIS A 243 -17.85 -5.35 -5.64
C HIS A 243 -19.20 -5.94 -5.20
N GLU A 244 -19.79 -6.84 -5.99
CA GLU A 244 -21.06 -7.46 -5.67
C GLU A 244 -21.00 -8.27 -4.37
N ILE A 245 -19.93 -9.02 -4.16
CA ILE A 245 -19.77 -9.93 -3.02
C ILE A 245 -19.21 -9.19 -1.80
N LEU A 246 -18.18 -8.37 -1.97
CA LEU A 246 -17.45 -7.74 -0.86
C LEU A 246 -17.88 -6.30 -0.58
N GLY A 247 -18.72 -5.70 -1.42
CA GLY A 247 -19.29 -4.36 -1.23
C GLY A 247 -18.35 -3.20 -1.58
N VAL A 248 -17.11 -3.46 -2.00
CA VAL A 248 -16.11 -2.45 -2.35
C VAL A 248 -15.58 -2.72 -3.75
N PHE A 249 -15.51 -1.68 -4.59
CA PHE A 249 -14.84 -1.80 -5.90
C PHE A 249 -13.35 -1.59 -5.70
N PRO A 250 -12.50 -2.60 -5.97
CA PRO A 250 -11.09 -2.54 -5.61
C PRO A 250 -10.31 -1.51 -6.44
N GLN A 251 -9.26 -0.95 -5.85
CA GLN A 251 -8.36 -0.02 -6.49
C GLN A 251 -7.56 -0.72 -7.59
N THR A 252 -7.33 -0.03 -8.71
CA THR A 252 -6.52 -0.51 -9.84
C THR A 252 -5.25 0.32 -9.97
N THR A 253 -4.08 -0.35 -10.11
CA THR A 253 -2.82 0.29 -10.53
C THR A 253 -2.36 -0.33 -11.84
N THR A 254 -2.15 0.48 -12.89
CA THR A 254 -1.63 0.01 -14.18
C THR A 254 -0.48 0.88 -14.69
N ALA A 255 0.45 0.27 -15.39
CA ALA A 255 1.50 0.95 -16.15
C ALA A 255 1.15 1.08 -17.65
N GLN A 256 -0.02 0.60 -18.08
CA GLN A 256 -0.47 0.55 -19.48
C GLN A 256 -1.75 1.36 -19.77
N PRO A 257 -2.00 2.54 -19.14
CA PRO A 257 -3.25 3.28 -19.34
C PRO A 257 -3.47 3.73 -20.77
N LEU A 258 -2.42 3.79 -21.59
CA LEU A 258 -2.45 4.23 -22.98
C LEU A 258 -2.58 3.07 -24.00
N LYS A 259 -2.51 1.79 -23.56
CA LYS A 259 -2.65 0.62 -24.45
C LYS A 259 -4.01 0.58 -25.14
N ASN A 260 -5.06 0.93 -24.40
CA ASN A 260 -6.42 1.13 -24.92
C ASN A 260 -7.09 2.24 -24.10
N ILE A 261 -7.01 3.48 -24.60
CA ILE A 261 -7.49 4.67 -23.89
C ILE A 261 -8.99 4.58 -23.59
N ASN A 262 -9.79 4.09 -24.54
CA ASN A 262 -11.25 3.97 -24.37
C ASN A 262 -11.60 2.97 -23.26
N ARG A 263 -10.93 1.82 -23.22
CA ARG A 263 -11.09 0.83 -22.14
C ARG A 263 -10.69 1.42 -20.81
N THR A 264 -9.54 2.12 -20.74
CA THR A 264 -9.07 2.78 -19.52
C THR A 264 -10.09 3.81 -19.02
N LYS A 265 -10.63 4.67 -19.91
CA LYS A 265 -11.69 5.62 -19.56
C LYS A 265 -12.94 4.92 -19.04
N SER A 266 -13.36 3.82 -19.68
CA SER A 266 -14.51 3.02 -19.25
C SER A 266 -14.30 2.38 -17.87
N LEU A 267 -13.10 1.84 -17.59
CA LEU A 267 -12.74 1.29 -16.28
C LEU A 267 -12.76 2.38 -15.19
N LEU A 268 -12.17 3.54 -15.44
CA LEU A 268 -12.19 4.66 -14.49
C LEU A 268 -13.59 5.16 -14.21
N LYS A 269 -14.44 5.26 -15.26
CA LYS A 269 -15.86 5.61 -15.12
C LYS A 269 -16.60 4.59 -14.27
N LEU A 270 -16.47 3.29 -14.57
CA LEU A 270 -17.04 2.20 -13.79
C LEU A 270 -16.62 2.26 -12.33
N ALA A 271 -15.33 2.49 -12.06
CA ALA A 271 -14.79 2.62 -10.71
C ALA A 271 -15.47 3.76 -9.93
N LEU A 272 -15.61 4.94 -10.55
CA LEU A 272 -16.30 6.09 -9.95
C LEU A 272 -17.78 5.82 -9.70
N GLU A 273 -18.48 5.17 -10.64
CA GLU A 273 -19.89 4.75 -10.51
C GLU A 273 -20.09 3.75 -9.36
N LYS A 274 -19.07 2.94 -9.06
CA LYS A 274 -19.03 1.98 -7.95
C LYS A 274 -18.43 2.56 -6.65
N GLY A 275 -18.16 3.86 -6.60
CA GLY A 275 -17.70 4.55 -5.40
C GLY A 275 -16.18 4.52 -5.16
N ASN A 276 -15.39 3.91 -6.04
CA ASN A 276 -13.93 3.95 -5.94
C ASN A 276 -13.40 5.31 -6.41
N ARG A 277 -12.62 5.98 -5.56
CA ARG A 277 -12.10 7.34 -5.77
C ARG A 277 -10.62 7.42 -6.01
N LEU A 278 -9.90 6.29 -5.97
CA LEU A 278 -8.46 6.28 -6.19
C LEU A 278 -8.06 5.10 -7.09
N ASN A 279 -7.71 5.42 -8.34
CA ASN A 279 -6.96 4.51 -9.19
C ASN A 279 -5.56 5.10 -9.43
N ARG A 280 -4.61 4.30 -9.90
CA ARG A 280 -3.22 4.75 -10.05
C ARG A 280 -2.67 4.38 -11.42
N PHE A 281 -1.86 5.31 -11.99
CA PHE A 281 -1.08 5.03 -13.19
C PHE A 281 0.42 5.12 -12.89
N SER A 282 1.19 4.09 -13.22
CA SER A 282 2.64 4.11 -13.10
C SER A 282 3.28 4.83 -14.27
N ILE A 283 3.98 5.92 -14.01
CA ILE A 283 4.66 6.74 -15.01
C ILE A 283 6.10 6.28 -15.16
N LEU A 284 6.37 5.51 -16.22
CA LEU A 284 7.67 4.88 -16.44
C LEU A 284 8.65 5.80 -17.22
N SER A 285 8.16 6.87 -17.86
CA SER A 285 8.97 7.87 -18.57
C SER A 285 8.22 9.18 -18.75
N LEU A 286 8.93 10.29 -18.95
CA LEU A 286 8.33 11.59 -19.28
C LEU A 286 7.50 11.53 -20.57
N LYS A 287 7.92 10.74 -21.56
CA LYS A 287 7.16 10.52 -22.79
C LYS A 287 5.79 9.88 -22.52
N ILE A 288 5.69 8.97 -21.54
CA ILE A 288 4.39 8.40 -21.11
C ILE A 288 3.56 9.46 -20.43
N LEU A 289 4.15 10.30 -19.57
CA LEU A 289 3.46 11.40 -18.91
C LEU A 289 2.89 12.38 -19.92
N ASP A 290 3.66 12.79 -20.93
CA ASP A 290 3.20 13.70 -21.99
C ASP A 290 1.99 13.11 -22.73
N LYS A 291 2.11 11.88 -23.21
CA LYS A 291 1.01 11.19 -23.89
C LYS A 291 -0.22 10.99 -23.00
N LEU A 292 -0.02 10.76 -21.69
CA LEU A 292 -1.13 10.63 -20.74
C LEU A 292 -1.88 11.97 -20.62
N HIS A 293 -1.14 13.07 -20.50
CA HIS A 293 -1.72 14.42 -20.42
C HIS A 293 -2.38 14.88 -21.72
N GLU A 294 -1.96 14.36 -22.89
CA GLU A 294 -2.62 14.56 -24.18
C GLU A 294 -3.92 13.75 -24.30
N ALA A 295 -3.92 12.50 -23.79
CA ALA A 295 -5.03 11.56 -23.94
C ALA A 295 -6.18 11.78 -22.93
N PHE A 296 -5.88 12.34 -21.78
CA PHE A 296 -6.82 12.55 -20.68
C PHE A 296 -6.84 14.02 -20.26
N THR A 297 -8.02 14.56 -19.99
CA THR A 297 -8.14 15.91 -19.41
C THR A 297 -7.74 15.91 -17.93
N PRO A 298 -7.46 17.08 -17.32
CA PRO A 298 -7.21 17.17 -15.87
C PRO A 298 -8.36 16.57 -15.05
N GLU A 299 -9.61 16.84 -15.46
CA GLU A 299 -10.82 16.37 -14.78
C GLU A 299 -11.00 14.84 -14.90
N GLU A 300 -10.64 14.25 -16.05
CA GLU A 300 -10.65 12.78 -16.22
C GLU A 300 -9.66 12.08 -15.30
N LEU A 301 -8.55 12.76 -14.94
CA LEU A 301 -7.53 12.27 -14.01
C LEU A 301 -7.73 12.75 -12.56
N ALA A 302 -8.84 13.40 -12.24
CA ALA A 302 -9.07 13.94 -10.90
C ALA A 302 -8.89 12.90 -9.81
N PHE A 303 -9.44 11.69 -10.01
CA PHE A 303 -9.37 10.56 -9.08
C PHE A 303 -8.31 9.51 -9.47
N VAL A 304 -7.26 9.94 -10.18
CA VAL A 304 -6.15 9.08 -10.56
C VAL A 304 -4.86 9.59 -9.94
N GLY A 305 -4.23 8.79 -9.07
CA GLY A 305 -2.88 9.05 -8.58
C GLY A 305 -1.84 8.67 -9.63
N LEU A 306 -0.77 9.45 -9.78
CA LEU A 306 0.38 9.05 -10.59
C LEU A 306 1.48 8.50 -9.69
N VAL A 307 1.88 7.27 -9.94
CA VAL A 307 3.05 6.65 -9.28
C VAL A 307 4.27 6.94 -10.14
N ILE A 308 5.07 7.89 -9.72
CA ILE A 308 6.23 8.37 -10.48
C ILE A 308 7.36 7.33 -10.41
N GLN A 309 7.65 6.72 -11.55
CA GLN A 309 8.63 5.64 -11.69
C GLN A 309 9.73 5.92 -12.72
N ASN A 310 9.66 7.04 -13.44
CA ASN A 310 10.67 7.45 -14.41
C ASN A 310 12.00 7.81 -13.73
N GLN A 311 13.11 7.54 -14.42
CA GLN A 311 14.46 7.73 -13.86
C GLN A 311 14.78 9.20 -13.58
N GLU A 312 14.31 10.11 -14.43
CA GLU A 312 14.59 11.54 -14.35
C GLU A 312 14.08 12.17 -13.05
N ALA A 313 13.00 11.61 -12.48
CA ALA A 313 12.45 12.09 -11.21
C ALA A 313 13.40 11.90 -10.01
N GLY A 314 14.36 10.98 -10.11
CA GLY A 314 15.32 10.71 -9.05
C GLY A 314 14.73 9.98 -7.83
N ILE A 315 13.53 9.42 -7.94
CA ILE A 315 12.87 8.71 -6.84
C ILE A 315 13.52 7.34 -6.65
N GLU A 316 13.98 7.07 -5.44
CA GLU A 316 14.56 5.78 -5.05
C GLU A 316 13.56 4.64 -5.22
N LYS A 317 14.05 3.50 -5.72
CA LYS A 317 13.26 2.28 -5.88
C LYS A 317 13.55 1.32 -4.73
N ALA A 318 12.54 0.57 -4.34
CA ALA A 318 12.73 -0.49 -3.34
C ALA A 318 13.76 -1.51 -3.85
N SER A 319 14.82 -1.72 -3.07
CA SER A 319 15.92 -2.67 -3.37
C SER A 319 15.47 -4.11 -3.12
N ALA A 320 14.46 -4.55 -3.87
CA ALA A 320 13.87 -5.88 -3.85
C ALA A 320 13.71 -6.40 -5.29
N GLY A 321 13.63 -7.69 -5.48
CA GLY A 321 13.46 -8.35 -6.77
C GLY A 321 14.51 -7.90 -7.79
N ARG A 322 14.08 -7.56 -9.02
CA ARG A 322 14.98 -7.13 -10.12
C ARG A 322 15.79 -5.88 -9.75
N MET A 323 15.20 -4.95 -8.94
CA MET A 323 15.95 -3.78 -8.51
C MET A 323 17.11 -4.17 -7.59
N ARG A 324 16.89 -5.13 -6.67
CA ARG A 324 17.97 -5.68 -5.82
C ARG A 324 19.08 -6.31 -6.66
N GLU A 325 18.72 -7.13 -7.64
CA GLU A 325 19.69 -7.73 -8.58
C GLU A 325 20.47 -6.65 -9.37
N TYR A 326 19.77 -5.60 -9.79
CA TYR A 326 20.41 -4.47 -10.48
C TYR A 326 21.41 -3.77 -9.55
N ASN A 327 21.02 -3.45 -8.32
CA ASN A 327 21.89 -2.80 -7.33
C ASN A 327 23.12 -3.66 -7.01
N GLN A 328 22.95 -4.96 -6.82
CA GLN A 328 24.05 -5.91 -6.59
C GLN A 328 25.03 -5.92 -7.76
N ARG A 329 24.52 -5.98 -9.00
CA ARG A 329 25.36 -5.92 -10.21
C ARG A 329 26.12 -4.60 -10.34
N GLN A 330 25.51 -3.47 -9.99
CA GLN A 330 26.18 -2.17 -10.01
C GLN A 330 27.25 -2.04 -8.91
N ALA A 331 26.93 -2.51 -7.71
CA ALA A 331 27.90 -2.52 -6.60
C ALA A 331 29.13 -3.36 -6.92
N THR A 332 28.93 -4.56 -7.47
CA THR A 332 30.05 -5.44 -7.92
C THR A 332 30.92 -4.75 -8.98
N LYS A 333 30.31 -4.08 -9.97
CA LYS A 333 31.06 -3.36 -11.01
C LYS A 333 31.89 -2.18 -10.50
N LYS A 334 31.44 -1.55 -9.39
CA LYS A 334 32.09 -0.39 -8.78
C LYS A 334 32.98 -0.75 -7.59
N GLU A 335 33.11 -2.03 -7.27
CA GLU A 335 33.78 -2.53 -6.05
C GLU A 335 33.24 -1.90 -4.77
N GLN A 336 31.92 -1.64 -4.72
CA GLN A 336 31.21 -1.02 -3.62
C GLN A 336 30.25 -2.02 -2.95
N VAL A 337 29.91 -1.73 -1.70
CA VAL A 337 28.83 -2.47 -1.00
C VAL A 337 27.48 -1.88 -1.41
N VAL A 338 26.45 -2.73 -1.52
CA VAL A 338 25.08 -2.26 -1.78
C VAL A 338 24.65 -1.35 -0.62
N ASP A 339 24.08 -0.21 -0.95
CA ASP A 339 23.59 0.74 0.05
C ASP A 339 22.38 0.13 0.81
N GLU A 340 22.60 -0.21 2.07
CA GLU A 340 21.59 -0.76 2.97
C GLU A 340 20.57 0.30 3.44
N SER A 341 20.78 1.59 3.10
CA SER A 341 19.81 2.64 3.42
C SER A 341 18.59 2.65 2.49
N LEU A 342 18.70 2.00 1.33
CA LEU A 342 17.62 1.90 0.36
C LEU A 342 16.40 1.15 0.94
N PRO A 343 15.18 1.56 0.55
CA PRO A 343 13.98 0.82 0.92
C PRO A 343 14.10 -0.65 0.54
N GLY A 344 14.01 -1.56 1.52
CA GLY A 344 14.21 -3.00 1.31
C GLY A 344 12.96 -3.73 0.80
N THR A 345 11.81 -3.06 0.75
CA THR A 345 10.54 -3.65 0.27
C THR A 345 9.57 -2.57 -0.20
N ASN A 346 8.66 -2.96 -1.08
CA ASN A 346 7.39 -2.28 -1.34
C ASN A 346 6.22 -3.30 -1.39
N ALA A 347 6.46 -4.52 -0.93
CA ALA A 347 5.39 -5.49 -0.77
C ALA A 347 4.37 -4.97 0.25
N CYS A 348 3.09 -5.04 -0.08
CA CYS A 348 2.03 -4.41 0.70
C CYS A 348 0.95 -5.40 1.18
N VAL A 349 1.21 -6.71 1.14
CA VAL A 349 0.28 -7.74 1.58
C VAL A 349 0.74 -8.36 2.89
N SER A 350 -0.11 -8.29 3.91
CA SER A 350 -0.02 -9.09 5.13
C SER A 350 -1.26 -9.98 5.21
N GLY A 351 -1.20 -11.13 4.55
CA GLY A 351 -2.36 -12.00 4.36
C GLY A 351 -2.17 -12.97 3.20
N PHE A 352 -3.22 -13.20 2.46
CA PHE A 352 -3.27 -14.23 1.44
C PHE A 352 -3.06 -13.66 0.04
N LEU A 353 -2.11 -14.23 -0.67
CA LEU A 353 -1.82 -13.97 -2.08
C LEU A 353 -2.30 -15.16 -2.90
N LEU A 354 -3.28 -14.93 -3.78
CA LEU A 354 -3.88 -15.97 -4.61
C LEU A 354 -3.50 -15.76 -6.08
N ASN A 355 -2.96 -16.80 -6.72
CA ASN A 355 -2.79 -16.84 -8.17
C ASN A 355 -3.91 -17.68 -8.76
N MET A 356 -4.81 -17.03 -9.51
CA MET A 356 -6.00 -17.68 -10.06
C MET A 356 -5.70 -18.53 -11.29
N VAL A 357 -4.59 -18.27 -12.01
CA VAL A 357 -4.16 -19.07 -13.16
C VAL A 357 -3.69 -20.45 -12.71
N HIS A 358 -2.87 -20.48 -11.64
CA HIS A 358 -2.29 -21.72 -11.10
C HIS A 358 -3.07 -22.30 -9.93
N HIS A 359 -4.19 -21.68 -9.55
CA HIS A 359 -4.98 -22.06 -8.38
C HIS A 359 -4.08 -22.27 -7.16
N SER A 360 -3.26 -21.27 -6.85
CA SER A 360 -2.34 -21.33 -5.71
C SER A 360 -2.59 -20.21 -4.73
N VAL A 361 -2.25 -20.49 -3.46
CA VAL A 361 -2.41 -19.55 -2.35
C VAL A 361 -1.15 -19.54 -1.50
N LYS A 362 -0.74 -18.36 -1.05
CA LYS A 362 0.38 -18.15 -0.13
C LYS A 362 -0.06 -17.27 1.02
N LEU A 363 0.36 -17.58 2.24
CA LEU A 363 0.33 -16.65 3.37
C LEU A 363 1.64 -15.87 3.37
N VAL A 364 1.55 -14.53 3.23
CA VAL A 364 2.73 -13.66 3.10
C VAL A 364 2.70 -12.48 4.05
N SER A 365 3.87 -11.92 4.35
CA SER A 365 4.00 -10.60 4.99
C SER A 365 5.25 -9.86 4.49
N PRO A 366 5.23 -8.51 4.45
CA PRO A 366 6.37 -7.70 4.04
C PRO A 366 7.56 -7.88 4.98
N CYS A 367 8.76 -7.86 4.40
CA CYS A 367 10.02 -7.79 5.14
C CYS A 367 11.10 -7.14 4.26
N PRO A 368 12.20 -6.62 4.81
CA PRO A 368 13.34 -6.20 3.98
C PRO A 368 13.85 -7.36 3.12
N ALA A 369 14.18 -7.04 1.86
CA ALA A 369 14.71 -8.02 0.94
C ALA A 369 16.08 -8.54 1.42
N SER A 370 16.26 -9.84 1.28
CA SER A 370 17.47 -10.58 1.66
C SER A 370 17.72 -11.72 0.66
N ASP A 371 18.78 -12.48 0.84
CA ASP A 371 19.01 -13.69 0.02
C ASP A 371 17.89 -14.73 0.22
N ARG A 372 17.34 -14.80 1.42
CA ARG A 372 16.21 -15.68 1.74
C ARG A 372 14.88 -15.15 1.20
N PHE A 373 14.67 -13.84 1.20
CA PHE A 373 13.45 -13.17 0.76
C PHE A 373 13.74 -12.10 -0.31
N PRO A 374 14.18 -12.49 -1.51
CA PRO A 374 14.72 -11.55 -2.49
C PRO A 374 13.70 -10.50 -2.97
N ASN A 375 12.41 -10.80 -2.89
CA ASN A 375 11.30 -9.93 -3.34
C ASN A 375 10.73 -9.03 -2.24
N GLY A 376 11.37 -8.97 -1.04
CA GLY A 376 10.92 -8.07 0.02
C GLY A 376 9.65 -8.52 0.74
N TYR A 377 9.32 -9.81 0.71
CA TYR A 377 8.28 -10.43 1.53
C TYR A 377 8.64 -11.86 1.86
N GLN A 378 8.22 -12.31 3.02
CA GLN A 378 8.35 -13.71 3.42
C GLN A 378 7.07 -14.50 3.12
N VAL A 379 7.24 -15.77 2.79
CA VAL A 379 6.14 -16.74 2.65
C VAL A 379 6.13 -17.60 3.90
N HIS A 380 5.01 -17.61 4.61
CA HIS A 380 4.82 -18.43 5.83
C HIS A 380 4.33 -19.82 5.51
N ASP A 381 3.40 -19.94 4.56
CA ASP A 381 2.88 -21.22 4.04
C ASP A 381 2.36 -21.03 2.62
N GLN A 382 2.26 -22.13 1.86
CA GLN A 382 1.71 -22.10 0.51
C GLN A 382 1.10 -23.44 0.13
N ALA A 383 0.11 -23.39 -0.75
CA ALA A 383 -0.53 -24.59 -1.32
C ALA A 383 -1.08 -24.28 -2.73
N THR A 384 -1.41 -25.36 -3.45
CA THR A 384 -2.32 -25.32 -4.60
C THR A 384 -3.67 -25.91 -4.20
N PHE A 385 -4.73 -25.54 -4.92
CA PHE A 385 -6.07 -26.08 -4.68
C PHE A 385 -6.76 -26.36 -6.01
N THR A 386 -7.58 -27.39 -6.04
CA THR A 386 -8.44 -27.73 -7.18
C THR A 386 -9.90 -27.51 -6.82
N THR A 387 -10.21 -27.51 -5.52
CA THR A 387 -11.56 -27.29 -4.99
C THR A 387 -11.57 -26.18 -3.94
N ILE A 388 -12.73 -25.59 -3.70
CA ILE A 388 -12.92 -24.59 -2.64
C ILE A 388 -12.68 -25.19 -1.25
N ASP A 389 -13.01 -26.47 -1.04
CA ASP A 389 -12.79 -27.17 0.22
C ASP A 389 -11.28 -27.32 0.53
N GLU A 390 -10.45 -27.54 -0.47
CA GLU A 390 -8.98 -27.56 -0.30
C GLU A 390 -8.47 -26.17 0.07
N LEU A 391 -8.94 -25.12 -0.59
CA LEU A 391 -8.59 -23.74 -0.23
C LEU A 391 -9.05 -23.41 1.19
N LYS A 392 -10.27 -23.79 1.56
CA LYS A 392 -10.80 -23.62 2.92
C LYS A 392 -9.92 -24.30 3.95
N THR A 393 -9.53 -25.54 3.69
CA THR A 393 -8.64 -26.31 4.57
C THR A 393 -7.30 -25.62 4.75
N PHE A 394 -6.71 -25.09 3.67
CA PHE A 394 -5.47 -24.32 3.76
C PHE A 394 -5.66 -23.04 4.60
N LEU A 395 -6.70 -22.26 4.36
CA LEU A 395 -6.96 -21.01 5.09
C LEU A 395 -7.16 -21.28 6.59
N ASP A 396 -7.94 -22.31 6.95
CA ASP A 396 -8.19 -22.70 8.34
C ASP A 396 -6.89 -23.13 9.04
N LYS A 397 -6.10 -23.97 8.38
CA LYS A 397 -4.78 -24.41 8.88
C LYS A 397 -3.83 -23.21 9.05
N ALA A 398 -3.78 -22.32 8.06
CA ALA A 398 -2.90 -21.16 8.10
C ALA A 398 -3.26 -20.21 9.26
N ILE A 399 -4.55 -19.95 9.47
CA ILE A 399 -5.04 -19.13 10.59
C ILE A 399 -4.71 -19.80 11.93
N GLU A 400 -4.95 -21.10 12.07
CA GLU A 400 -4.67 -21.83 13.31
C GLU A 400 -3.16 -21.89 13.63
N THR A 401 -2.33 -22.13 12.61
CA THR A 401 -0.89 -22.34 12.79
C THR A 401 -0.12 -21.06 12.99
N TYR A 402 -0.32 -20.07 12.11
CA TYR A 402 0.52 -18.86 12.05
C TYR A 402 -0.08 -17.64 12.75
N MET A 403 -1.38 -17.68 13.13
CA MET A 403 -2.06 -16.53 13.71
C MET A 403 -2.53 -16.77 15.17
N PRO A 404 -1.70 -17.34 16.07
CA PRO A 404 -2.09 -17.49 17.47
C PRO A 404 -2.28 -16.11 18.12
N LEU A 405 -3.23 -16.01 19.06
CA LEU A 405 -3.46 -14.81 19.85
C LEU A 405 -2.38 -14.57 20.92
N SER A 406 -1.73 -15.65 21.35
CA SER A 406 -0.67 -15.66 22.35
C SER A 406 0.28 -16.81 22.08
N LEU A 407 1.47 -16.74 22.65
CA LEU A 407 2.43 -17.85 22.63
C LEU A 407 1.85 -19.08 23.30
N ARG A 408 2.10 -20.26 22.70
CA ARG A 408 1.73 -21.57 23.24
C ARG A 408 2.83 -22.09 24.17
N SER A 409 2.51 -22.94 25.13
CA SER A 409 3.47 -23.46 26.10
C SER A 409 4.68 -24.17 25.50
N GLY A 410 4.49 -24.80 24.33
CA GLY A 410 5.53 -25.51 23.58
C GLY A 410 6.32 -24.64 22.61
N ASP A 411 5.90 -23.40 22.34
CA ASP A 411 6.58 -22.54 21.40
C ASP A 411 7.99 -22.19 21.91
N ARG A 412 9.00 -22.34 21.05
CA ARG A 412 10.36 -21.91 21.33
C ARG A 412 10.45 -20.40 21.21
N VAL A 413 11.11 -19.74 22.15
CA VAL A 413 11.18 -18.29 22.23
C VAL A 413 12.59 -17.80 21.97
N ARG A 414 12.75 -16.99 20.92
CA ARG A 414 14.00 -16.33 20.59
C ARG A 414 13.73 -14.94 19.99
N PHE A 415 14.67 -14.02 20.13
CA PHE A 415 14.62 -12.77 19.40
C PHE A 415 14.87 -12.99 17.91
N ARG A 416 14.32 -12.12 17.09
CA ARG A 416 14.65 -12.07 15.66
C ARG A 416 16.15 -11.77 15.49
N SER A 417 16.77 -12.39 14.48
CA SER A 417 18.21 -12.28 14.21
C SER A 417 18.69 -10.87 13.79
N ASP A 418 17.79 -9.99 13.34
CA ASP A 418 18.07 -8.61 12.96
C ASP A 418 18.11 -7.64 14.15
N LEU A 419 17.74 -8.09 15.35
CA LEU A 419 17.73 -7.29 16.56
C LEU A 419 19.10 -7.33 17.27
N LYS A 420 19.61 -6.16 17.65
CA LYS A 420 20.72 -6.02 18.60
C LYS A 420 20.16 -6.02 20.01
N TYR A 421 20.75 -6.81 20.88
CA TYR A 421 20.37 -6.95 22.30
C TYR A 421 21.42 -6.29 23.18
N GLU A 422 21.00 -5.48 24.14
CA GLU A 422 21.86 -4.89 25.16
C GLU A 422 21.20 -4.94 26.54
N GLU A 423 21.98 -5.25 27.58
CA GLU A 423 21.51 -5.39 28.95
C GLU A 423 21.65 -4.11 29.75
N PHE A 424 20.72 -3.94 30.69
CA PHE A 424 20.80 -2.99 31.80
C PHE A 424 20.81 -3.77 33.14
N GLU A 425 21.04 -3.06 34.22
CA GLU A 425 20.95 -3.63 35.57
C GLU A 425 19.54 -4.14 35.87
N ASP A 426 18.50 -3.41 35.45
CA ASP A 426 17.09 -3.62 35.69
C ASP A 426 16.29 -4.11 34.47
N GLY A 427 16.96 -4.61 33.43
CA GLY A 427 16.30 -5.10 32.23
C GLY A 427 17.20 -5.17 30.99
N PHE A 428 16.62 -4.92 29.82
CA PHE A 428 17.32 -4.93 28.55
C PHE A 428 16.62 -4.02 27.52
N HIS A 429 17.29 -3.77 26.41
CA HIS A 429 16.64 -3.27 25.21
C HIS A 429 16.99 -4.13 23.98
N VAL A 430 16.11 -4.08 23.00
CA VAL A 430 16.37 -4.60 21.66
C VAL A 430 16.25 -3.45 20.66
N SER A 431 17.10 -3.45 19.64
CA SER A 431 17.14 -2.36 18.67
C SER A 431 17.47 -2.84 17.28
N THR A 432 16.98 -2.10 16.29
CA THR A 432 17.45 -2.11 14.90
C THR A 432 18.02 -0.71 14.58
N ARG A 433 18.34 -0.46 13.33
CA ARG A 433 18.69 0.88 12.85
C ARG A 433 17.58 1.91 13.01
N PHE A 434 16.30 1.46 13.00
CA PHE A 434 15.11 2.32 12.93
C PHE A 434 14.29 2.35 14.20
N PHE A 435 14.62 1.48 15.17
CA PHE A 435 13.75 1.21 16.30
C PHE A 435 14.55 0.82 17.54
N THR A 436 14.06 1.21 18.72
CA THR A 436 14.55 0.74 20.00
C THR A 436 13.39 0.51 20.97
N LEU A 437 13.30 -0.68 21.51
CA LEU A 437 12.29 -1.03 22.52
C LEU A 437 12.98 -1.44 23.82
N LYS A 438 12.62 -0.76 24.93
CA LYS A 438 13.22 -0.95 26.26
C LYS A 438 12.27 -1.69 27.19
N PHE A 439 12.78 -2.70 27.86
CA PHE A 439 12.13 -3.46 28.94
C PHE A 439 12.91 -3.22 30.22
N ARG A 440 12.40 -2.37 31.13
CA ARG A 440 13.09 -1.89 32.34
C ARG A 440 12.18 -1.86 33.56
N ASN A 441 12.79 -1.54 34.71
CA ASN A 441 12.17 -1.32 36.00
C ASN A 441 11.77 -2.61 36.73
N ASP A 442 12.33 -3.76 36.32
CA ASP A 442 12.16 -5.00 37.06
C ASP A 442 13.33 -5.97 36.78
N PRO A 443 14.09 -6.40 37.80
CA PRO A 443 15.27 -7.26 37.62
C PRO A 443 15.01 -8.58 36.89
N TYR A 444 13.78 -9.15 36.95
CA TYR A 444 13.47 -10.38 36.25
C TYR A 444 13.52 -10.20 34.71
N LEU A 445 13.30 -8.98 34.21
CA LEU A 445 13.35 -8.68 32.79
C LEU A 445 14.74 -8.94 32.20
N LYS A 446 15.80 -8.65 32.96
CA LYS A 446 17.17 -9.00 32.54
C LYS A 446 17.33 -10.52 32.37
N GLN A 447 16.87 -11.32 33.34
CA GLN A 447 16.92 -12.76 33.26
C GLN A 447 16.07 -13.29 32.10
N LEU A 448 14.86 -12.74 31.92
CA LEU A 448 13.99 -13.08 30.81
C LEU A 448 14.68 -12.80 29.46
N GLY A 449 15.28 -11.62 29.29
CA GLY A 449 16.00 -11.25 28.06
C GLY A 449 17.15 -12.21 27.74
N GLN A 450 17.94 -12.60 28.76
CA GLN A 450 19.03 -13.58 28.61
C GLN A 450 18.53 -14.96 28.18
N LEU A 451 17.38 -15.43 28.71
CA LEU A 451 16.77 -16.71 28.31
C LEU A 451 16.27 -16.65 26.86
N ILE A 452 15.66 -15.54 26.44
CA ILE A 452 15.20 -15.35 25.06
C ILE A 452 16.38 -15.24 24.09
N LEU A 453 17.46 -14.54 24.49
CA LEU A 453 18.67 -14.37 23.67
C LEU A 453 19.32 -15.72 23.35
N LYS A 454 19.33 -16.66 24.29
CA LYS A 454 19.83 -18.04 24.07
C LYS A 454 18.99 -18.79 23.04
N GLY A 455 17.68 -18.53 22.96
CA GLY A 455 16.78 -19.06 21.95
C GLY A 455 16.52 -20.58 21.99
N ASP A 456 16.94 -21.25 23.05
CA ASP A 456 16.89 -22.73 23.21
C ASP A 456 15.72 -23.24 24.07
N LYS A 457 14.91 -22.32 24.61
CA LYS A 457 13.87 -22.65 25.59
C LYS A 457 12.46 -22.41 25.06
N THR A 458 11.53 -23.26 25.52
CA THR A 458 10.09 -23.05 25.29
C THR A 458 9.49 -22.08 26.32
N VAL A 459 8.30 -21.58 26.02
CA VAL A 459 7.51 -20.74 26.95
C VAL A 459 7.38 -21.40 28.31
N SER A 460 7.02 -22.70 28.34
CA SER A 460 6.88 -23.48 29.58
C SER A 460 8.19 -23.55 30.37
N GLN A 461 9.32 -23.78 29.71
CA GLN A 461 10.64 -23.81 30.35
C GLN A 461 11.05 -22.45 30.92
N ILE A 462 10.83 -21.37 30.18
CA ILE A 462 11.15 -20.02 30.64
C ILE A 462 10.31 -19.65 31.86
N THR A 463 8.98 -19.90 31.81
CA THR A 463 8.09 -19.58 32.93
C THR A 463 8.45 -20.39 34.17
N SER A 464 8.83 -21.68 34.03
CA SER A 464 9.26 -22.51 35.14
C SER A 464 10.57 -22.01 35.78
N LEU A 465 11.57 -21.67 34.99
CA LEU A 465 12.85 -21.12 35.45
C LEU A 465 12.69 -19.82 36.23
N LEU A 466 11.91 -18.86 35.69
CA LEU A 466 11.68 -17.59 36.35
C LEU A 466 10.79 -17.71 37.59
N ASN A 467 9.88 -18.69 37.62
CA ASN A 467 9.08 -18.99 38.83
C ASN A 467 9.95 -19.49 40.00
N ILE A 468 10.96 -20.32 39.73
CA ILE A 468 11.94 -20.71 40.72
C ILE A 468 12.73 -19.50 41.27
N CYS A 469 12.96 -18.51 40.43
CA CYS A 469 13.63 -17.24 40.81
C CYS A 469 12.67 -16.22 41.46
N GLY A 470 11.42 -16.58 41.74
CA GLY A 470 10.46 -15.72 42.42
C GLY A 470 9.53 -14.88 41.53
N THR A 471 9.62 -14.99 40.19
CA THR A 471 8.72 -14.29 39.27
C THR A 471 7.52 -15.14 38.94
N SER A 472 6.31 -14.62 39.16
CA SER A 472 5.08 -15.39 38.91
C SER A 472 4.92 -15.76 37.41
N THR A 473 4.38 -16.96 37.16
CA THR A 473 4.06 -17.42 35.80
C THR A 473 3.19 -16.43 35.00
N PRO A 474 2.11 -15.82 35.56
CA PRO A 474 1.33 -14.81 34.86
C PRO A 474 2.13 -13.56 34.47
N THR A 475 3.06 -13.11 35.31
CA THR A 475 3.93 -11.95 35.03
C THR A 475 4.85 -12.25 33.84
N THR A 476 5.48 -13.44 33.84
CA THR A 476 6.35 -13.88 32.73
C THR A 476 5.56 -14.02 31.42
N LEU A 477 4.39 -14.66 31.46
CA LEU A 477 3.55 -14.83 30.26
C LEU A 477 3.07 -13.47 29.72
N LYS A 478 2.73 -12.52 30.57
CA LYS A 478 2.36 -11.16 30.15
C LYS A 478 3.50 -10.48 29.40
N ALA A 479 4.72 -10.56 29.92
CA ALA A 479 5.89 -9.99 29.28
C ALA A 479 6.20 -10.66 27.93
N LEU A 480 6.18 -12.00 27.87
CA LEU A 480 6.39 -12.74 26.64
C LEU A 480 5.33 -12.43 25.57
N ASN A 481 4.06 -12.37 25.93
CA ASN A 481 2.98 -12.04 25.00
C ASN A 481 3.04 -10.56 24.52
N LEU A 482 3.51 -9.65 25.37
CA LEU A 482 3.79 -8.28 24.95
C LEU A 482 4.89 -8.24 23.87
N MET A 483 6.00 -8.95 24.11
CA MET A 483 7.12 -9.05 23.14
C MET A 483 6.67 -9.71 21.84
N PHE A 484 5.83 -10.74 21.93
CA PHE A 484 5.21 -11.39 20.78
C PHE A 484 4.34 -10.42 19.97
N ALA A 485 3.45 -9.70 20.64
CA ALA A 485 2.57 -8.71 20.01
C ALA A 485 3.37 -7.55 19.35
N GLN A 486 4.53 -7.18 19.90
CA GLN A 486 5.44 -6.20 19.33
C GLN A 486 6.24 -6.72 18.12
N GLY A 487 6.10 -8.01 17.76
CA GLY A 487 6.78 -8.62 16.62
C GLY A 487 8.30 -8.68 16.76
N ILE A 488 8.85 -8.67 17.98
CA ILE A 488 10.30 -8.78 18.25
C ILE A 488 10.77 -10.21 18.45
N LEU A 489 9.84 -11.14 18.64
CA LEU A 489 10.16 -12.56 18.68
C LEU A 489 10.13 -13.17 17.29
N ASP A 490 10.94 -14.21 17.09
CA ASP A 490 10.99 -14.92 15.82
C ASP A 490 9.76 -15.83 15.67
N GLU A 491 9.02 -15.66 14.58
CA GLU A 491 7.84 -16.47 14.24
C GLU A 491 8.12 -17.48 13.10
N GLN A 492 9.39 -17.62 12.70
CA GLN A 492 9.73 -18.50 11.58
C GLN A 492 9.77 -19.95 12.04
N PRO A 493 9.19 -20.89 11.25
CA PRO A 493 9.40 -22.30 11.48
C PRO A 493 10.91 -22.60 11.41
N GLU A 494 11.39 -23.45 12.30
CA GLU A 494 12.74 -24.00 12.18
C GLU A 494 12.80 -24.79 10.88
N GLU A 495 13.84 -24.56 10.08
CA GLU A 495 14.23 -25.45 8.99
C GLU A 495 14.75 -26.77 9.53
#